data_e1dc40a621f832ea6c574106d3c5a344
#
_entry.id   e1dc40a621f832ea6c574106d3c5a344
#
_cell.length_a   1.000
_cell.length_b   1.000
_cell.length_c   1.000
_cell.angle_alpha   90.00
_cell.angle_beta   90.00
_cell.angle_gamma   90.00
#
_symmetry.space_group_name_H-M   'P 1'
#
loop_
_entity.id
_entity.type
_entity.pdbx_description
1 polymer ?
#
loop_
_entity_poly.entity_id
_entity_poly.type
_entity_poly.pdbx_seq_one_letter_code
_entity_poly.pdbx_strand_id
1 'polypeptide(L)'
;MTSENYKLYDLEEEIKKYTEISNIDNDSSIDDKETNKHKVRNDFTELLIKKAKIPELLARDLEIGVFNATIDYANNYGIQLSWKSQILIETYINISRSIYSNIKKDSYIGNKNLHKRMIKNKEFTPHMLPYMQCHNIFPERWKDIIEKNQRRFKAAYEIKLVAMSDMITCTRCKGKKVSYYELQTRSGDEASTLFMNCLICGKKWKQ
;
A
#
# COMPACT_ATOMS: atom_id res chain seq x y z
N MET A 1 7.28 24.63 2.78
CA MET A 1 7.24 23.39 1.96
C MET A 1 7.99 23.69 0.69
N THR A 2 9.22 23.25 0.61
CA THR A 2 10.14 23.48 -0.50
C THR A 2 9.63 22.72 -1.71
N SER A 3 9.45 23.43 -2.81
CA SER A 3 9.20 22.85 -4.12
C SER A 3 10.44 22.02 -4.49
N GLU A 4 10.43 20.74 -4.15
CA GLU A 4 11.39 19.81 -4.72
C GLU A 4 11.18 19.82 -6.23
N ASN A 5 12.18 20.29 -6.94
CA ASN A 5 12.21 20.33 -8.38
C ASN A 5 11.92 18.92 -8.89
N TYR A 6 10.79 18.76 -9.54
CA TYR A 6 10.46 17.57 -10.32
C TYR A 6 11.55 17.40 -11.37
N LYS A 7 12.56 16.60 -11.06
CA LYS A 7 13.52 16.14 -12.05
C LYS A 7 12.77 15.12 -12.91
N LEU A 8 12.47 15.53 -14.14
CA LEU A 8 12.16 14.55 -15.17
C LEU A 8 13.31 13.53 -15.15
N TYR A 9 12.97 12.27 -14.91
CA TYR A 9 13.95 11.19 -15.02
C TYR A 9 14.57 11.24 -16.41
N ASP A 10 15.84 10.96 -16.48
CA ASP A 10 16.47 10.69 -17.76
C ASP A 10 15.93 9.34 -18.26
N LEU A 11 14.83 9.46 -19.01
CA LEU A 11 14.08 8.33 -19.55
C LEU A 11 14.95 7.44 -20.44
N GLU A 12 15.98 8.00 -21.08
CA GLU A 12 16.88 7.23 -21.94
C GLU A 12 17.83 6.35 -21.14
N GLU A 13 18.37 6.86 -20.01
CA GLU A 13 19.21 6.05 -19.12
C GLU A 13 18.40 4.96 -18.40
N GLU A 14 17.21 5.27 -17.96
CA GLU A 14 16.32 4.28 -17.33
C GLU A 14 15.88 3.20 -18.34
N ILE A 15 15.51 3.58 -19.55
CA ILE A 15 15.16 2.63 -20.60
C ILE A 15 16.34 1.72 -20.92
N LYS A 16 17.58 2.25 -21.01
CA LYS A 16 18.79 1.43 -21.23
C LYS A 16 18.99 0.43 -20.11
N LYS A 17 18.89 0.87 -18.86
CA LYS A 17 19.05 0.01 -17.68
C LYS A 17 18.08 -1.17 -17.69
N TYR A 18 16.82 -0.95 -18.03
CA TYR A 18 15.79 -1.99 -18.05
C TYR A 18 15.77 -2.81 -19.35
N THR A 19 16.23 -2.27 -20.47
CA THR A 19 16.47 -3.05 -21.68
C THR A 19 17.63 -4.03 -21.51
N GLU A 20 18.66 -3.68 -20.77
CA GLU A 20 19.75 -4.59 -20.45
C GLU A 20 19.30 -5.75 -19.55
N ILE A 21 18.48 -5.48 -18.54
CA ILE A 21 17.91 -6.54 -17.68
C ILE A 21 16.96 -7.45 -18.46
N SER A 22 16.21 -6.91 -19.43
CA SER A 22 15.32 -7.72 -20.27
C SER A 22 16.04 -8.51 -21.36
N ASN A 23 17.30 -8.18 -21.66
CA ASN A 23 18.18 -8.91 -22.57
C ASN A 23 18.89 -10.10 -21.93
N ILE A 24 18.55 -10.48 -20.69
CA ILE A 24 19.09 -11.70 -20.03
C ILE A 24 18.73 -12.98 -20.81
N ASP A 25 17.73 -12.95 -21.66
CA ASP A 25 17.47 -14.00 -22.64
C ASP A 25 18.31 -13.80 -23.91
N ASN A 26 19.57 -14.16 -23.84
CA ASN A 26 20.45 -14.33 -25.00
C ASN A 26 20.10 -15.56 -25.85
N ASP A 27 18.84 -15.94 -25.93
CA ASP A 27 18.41 -16.98 -26.84
C ASP A 27 18.12 -16.34 -28.19
N SER A 28 19.17 -16.29 -29.03
CA SER A 28 19.21 -15.65 -30.33
C SER A 28 18.30 -16.28 -31.41
N SER A 29 17.42 -17.19 -31.03
CA SER A 29 16.69 -18.02 -32.02
C SER A 29 15.28 -17.55 -32.37
N ILE A 30 14.77 -16.39 -31.83
CA ILE A 30 13.36 -16.07 -32.09
C ILE A 30 13.13 -14.57 -32.25
N ASP A 31 13.16 -14.11 -33.47
CA ASP A 31 12.84 -12.75 -33.93
C ASP A 31 11.40 -12.30 -33.62
N ASP A 32 10.44 -13.22 -33.54
CA ASP A 32 9.03 -12.91 -33.32
C ASP A 32 8.65 -12.47 -31.90
N LYS A 33 9.51 -12.69 -30.90
CA LYS A 33 9.18 -12.42 -29.49
C LYS A 33 9.75 -11.10 -28.98
N GLU A 34 10.75 -10.56 -29.58
CA GLU A 34 11.17 -9.17 -29.34
C GLU A 34 10.10 -8.18 -29.79
N THR A 35 9.42 -8.44 -30.88
CA THR A 35 8.28 -7.64 -31.34
C THR A 35 7.14 -7.60 -30.34
N ASN A 36 6.89 -8.67 -29.61
CA ASN A 36 5.85 -8.69 -28.57
C ASN A 36 6.21 -7.83 -27.35
N LYS A 37 7.46 -7.80 -26.93
CA LYS A 37 7.95 -6.95 -25.84
C LYS A 37 7.65 -5.48 -26.12
N HIS A 38 8.19 -4.97 -27.22
CA HIS A 38 8.00 -3.57 -27.60
C HIS A 38 6.53 -3.27 -27.90
N LYS A 39 5.81 -4.20 -28.48
CA LYS A 39 4.38 -4.04 -28.77
C LYS A 39 3.56 -3.87 -27.52
N VAL A 40 3.67 -4.74 -26.53
CA VAL A 40 2.88 -4.68 -25.30
C VAL A 40 3.15 -3.39 -24.51
N ARG A 41 4.41 -2.98 -24.42
CA ARG A 41 4.81 -1.74 -23.75
C ARG A 41 4.33 -0.50 -24.51
N ASN A 42 4.50 -0.49 -25.83
CA ASN A 42 4.03 0.60 -26.68
C ASN A 42 2.51 0.71 -26.69
N ASP A 43 1.79 -0.41 -26.77
CA ASP A 43 0.33 -0.43 -26.73
C ASP A 43 -0.20 0.18 -25.41
N PHE A 44 0.47 -0.11 -24.29
CA PHE A 44 0.11 0.50 -22.99
C PHE A 44 0.38 2.00 -22.97
N THR A 45 1.54 2.44 -23.47
CA THR A 45 1.88 3.87 -23.56
C THR A 45 0.89 4.61 -24.46
N GLU A 46 0.55 4.07 -25.63
CA GLU A 46 -0.45 4.64 -26.53
C GLU A 46 -1.84 4.72 -25.89
N LEU A 47 -2.22 3.70 -25.12
CA LEU A 47 -3.48 3.69 -24.40
C LEU A 47 -3.55 4.81 -23.36
N LEU A 48 -2.45 5.06 -22.64
CA LEU A 48 -2.34 6.17 -21.69
C LEU A 48 -2.46 7.53 -22.40
N ILE A 49 -1.80 7.71 -23.54
CA ILE A 49 -1.85 8.97 -24.30
C ILE A 49 -3.24 9.18 -24.92
N LYS A 50 -3.73 8.18 -25.67
CA LYS A 50 -4.95 8.32 -26.47
C LYS A 50 -6.24 8.31 -25.62
N LYS A 51 -6.30 7.44 -24.62
CA LYS A 51 -7.53 7.21 -23.83
C LYS A 51 -7.52 7.91 -22.47
N ALA A 52 -6.40 7.92 -21.75
CA ALA A 52 -6.29 8.61 -20.47
C ALA A 52 -5.88 10.08 -20.61
N LYS A 53 -5.50 10.53 -21.82
CA LYS A 53 -5.07 11.91 -22.14
C LYS A 53 -3.92 12.39 -21.25
N ILE A 54 -2.93 11.55 -21.07
CA ILE A 54 -1.70 11.87 -20.33
C ILE A 54 -0.65 12.36 -21.34
N PRO A 55 0.13 13.41 -21.03
CA PRO A 55 1.26 13.84 -21.84
C PRO A 55 2.26 12.68 -22.07
N GLU A 56 2.86 12.61 -23.26
CA GLU A 56 3.72 11.50 -23.68
C GLU A 56 4.85 11.21 -22.69
N LEU A 57 5.56 12.24 -22.21
CA LEU A 57 6.64 12.07 -21.24
C LEU A 57 6.17 11.43 -19.93
N LEU A 58 5.02 11.88 -19.42
CA LEU A 58 4.45 11.31 -18.18
C LEU A 58 3.89 9.90 -18.39
N ALA A 59 3.41 9.60 -19.61
CA ALA A 59 2.94 8.26 -19.96
C ALA A 59 4.11 7.26 -20.04
N ARG A 60 5.25 7.67 -20.58
CA ARG A 60 6.48 6.87 -20.61
C ARG A 60 7.06 6.66 -19.23
N ASP A 61 7.13 7.71 -18.40
CA ASP A 61 7.57 7.60 -16.99
C ASP A 61 6.69 6.62 -16.21
N LEU A 62 5.38 6.68 -16.41
CA LEU A 62 4.44 5.77 -15.77
C LEU A 62 4.62 4.33 -16.25
N GLU A 63 4.85 4.12 -17.55
CA GLU A 63 5.09 2.79 -18.12
C GLU A 63 6.36 2.17 -17.55
N ILE A 64 7.44 2.93 -17.42
CA ILE A 64 8.68 2.49 -16.78
C ILE A 64 8.40 2.06 -15.32
N GLY A 65 7.63 2.83 -14.58
CA GLY A 65 7.23 2.46 -13.22
C GLY A 65 6.46 1.14 -13.17
N VAL A 66 5.55 0.91 -14.11
CA VAL A 66 4.79 -0.36 -14.22
C VAL A 66 5.71 -1.52 -14.54
N PHE A 67 6.66 -1.32 -15.45
CA PHE A 67 7.63 -2.34 -15.81
C PHE A 67 8.54 -2.71 -14.63
N ASN A 68 9.05 -1.71 -13.91
CA ASN A 68 9.85 -1.93 -12.69
C ASN A 68 9.07 -2.70 -11.62
N ALA A 69 7.84 -2.30 -11.35
CA ALA A 69 6.98 -3.00 -10.40
C ALA A 69 6.72 -4.46 -10.83
N THR A 70 6.68 -4.72 -12.14
CA THR A 70 6.57 -6.08 -12.67
C THR A 70 7.82 -6.91 -12.40
N ILE A 71 9.02 -6.32 -12.60
CA ILE A 71 10.29 -6.98 -12.31
C ILE A 71 10.43 -7.27 -10.82
N ASP A 72 10.11 -6.30 -9.96
CA ASP A 72 10.17 -6.47 -8.51
C ASP A 72 9.21 -7.56 -8.04
N TYR A 73 8.00 -7.58 -8.60
CA TYR A 73 7.04 -8.65 -8.33
C TYR A 73 7.59 -10.02 -8.78
N ALA A 74 8.14 -10.08 -10.00
CA ALA A 74 8.70 -11.32 -10.53
C ALA A 74 9.86 -11.85 -9.68
N ASN A 75 10.76 -10.97 -9.23
CA ASN A 75 11.87 -11.33 -8.34
C ASN A 75 11.36 -11.85 -7.00
N ASN A 76 10.36 -11.21 -6.42
CA ASN A 76 9.81 -11.63 -5.12
C ASN A 76 9.12 -12.98 -5.16
N TYR A 77 8.53 -13.34 -6.30
CA TYR A 77 7.79 -14.60 -6.48
C TYR A 77 8.53 -15.66 -7.29
N GLY A 78 9.80 -15.43 -7.65
CA GLY A 78 10.62 -16.38 -8.41
C GLY A 78 10.11 -16.63 -9.82
N ILE A 79 9.46 -15.64 -10.45
CA ILE A 79 9.00 -15.71 -11.81
C ILE A 79 10.19 -15.45 -12.75
N GLN A 80 10.34 -16.25 -13.80
CA GLN A 80 11.39 -16.07 -14.78
C GLN A 80 11.26 -14.71 -15.49
N LEU A 81 12.32 -13.91 -15.43
CA LEU A 81 12.41 -12.61 -16.10
C LEU A 81 12.65 -12.81 -17.60
N SER A 82 11.63 -13.19 -18.31
CA SER A 82 11.68 -13.41 -19.77
C SER A 82 10.35 -13.05 -20.38
N TRP A 83 10.38 -12.33 -21.50
CA TRP A 83 9.17 -12.05 -22.30
C TRP A 83 8.61 -13.30 -22.98
N LYS A 84 9.28 -14.44 -22.91
CA LYS A 84 8.75 -15.75 -23.29
C LYS A 84 7.82 -16.30 -22.20
N SER A 85 7.97 -15.84 -20.96
CA SER A 85 7.15 -16.29 -19.85
C SER A 85 5.77 -15.63 -19.89
N GLN A 86 4.74 -16.45 -20.11
CA GLN A 86 3.36 -15.99 -20.11
C GLN A 86 2.98 -15.35 -18.78
N ILE A 87 3.51 -15.87 -17.67
CA ILE A 87 3.25 -15.35 -16.32
C ILE A 87 3.77 -13.92 -16.16
N LEU A 88 4.97 -13.63 -16.68
CA LEU A 88 5.52 -12.26 -16.64
C LEU A 88 4.66 -11.30 -17.45
N ILE A 89 4.25 -11.69 -18.66
CA ILE A 89 3.42 -10.87 -19.54
C ILE A 89 2.06 -10.60 -18.86
N GLU A 90 1.43 -11.61 -18.30
CA GLU A 90 0.15 -11.43 -17.59
C GLU A 90 0.28 -10.56 -16.34
N THR A 91 1.38 -10.68 -15.60
CA THR A 91 1.66 -9.83 -14.45
C THR A 91 1.77 -8.37 -14.88
N TYR A 92 2.54 -8.09 -15.93
CA TYR A 92 2.66 -6.74 -16.50
C TYR A 92 1.29 -6.19 -16.95
N ILE A 93 0.51 -6.99 -17.66
CA ILE A 93 -0.82 -6.60 -18.13
C ILE A 93 -1.76 -6.33 -16.95
N ASN A 94 -1.71 -7.12 -15.89
CA ASN A 94 -2.56 -6.96 -14.72
C ASN A 94 -2.22 -5.68 -13.94
N ILE A 95 -0.94 -5.38 -13.74
CA ILE A 95 -0.49 -4.12 -13.14
C ILE A 95 -0.92 -2.94 -14.03
N SER A 96 -0.70 -3.03 -15.34
CA SER A 96 -1.11 -2.01 -16.32
C SER A 96 -2.61 -1.73 -16.27
N ARG A 97 -3.44 -2.77 -16.21
CA ARG A 97 -4.92 -2.65 -16.08
C ARG A 97 -5.33 -1.97 -14.78
N SER A 98 -4.71 -2.35 -13.68
CA SER A 98 -4.98 -1.74 -12.38
C SER A 98 -4.71 -0.25 -12.40
N ILE A 99 -3.54 0.15 -12.90
CA ILE A 99 -3.13 1.54 -13.03
C ILE A 99 -4.07 2.31 -13.97
N TYR A 100 -4.31 1.77 -15.17
CA TYR A 100 -5.19 2.40 -16.14
C TYR A 100 -6.61 2.62 -15.60
N SER A 101 -7.16 1.63 -14.91
CA SER A 101 -8.51 1.71 -14.34
C SER A 101 -8.60 2.78 -13.25
N ASN A 102 -7.53 3.07 -12.54
CA ASN A 102 -7.47 4.14 -11.54
C ASN A 102 -7.33 5.53 -12.17
N ILE A 103 -6.60 5.65 -13.29
CA ILE A 103 -6.32 6.93 -13.95
C ILE A 103 -7.49 7.37 -14.84
N LYS A 104 -8.16 6.43 -15.51
CA LYS A 104 -9.27 6.74 -16.40
C LYS A 104 -10.44 7.33 -15.63
N LYS A 105 -10.84 8.56 -15.98
CA LYS A 105 -11.90 9.31 -15.28
C LYS A 105 -13.26 8.62 -15.29
N ASP A 106 -13.59 7.97 -16.41
CA ASP A 106 -14.87 7.28 -16.63
C ASP A 106 -14.77 5.78 -16.28
N SER A 107 -13.83 5.41 -15.43
CA SER A 107 -13.69 4.06 -14.96
C SER A 107 -14.73 3.73 -13.88
N TYR A 108 -15.09 2.44 -13.78
CA TYR A 108 -15.94 1.91 -12.70
C TYR A 108 -15.38 2.18 -11.29
N ILE A 109 -14.08 2.43 -11.16
CA ILE A 109 -13.44 2.79 -9.88
C ILE A 109 -13.88 4.20 -9.42
N GLY A 110 -14.11 5.13 -10.35
CA GLY A 110 -14.59 6.48 -10.06
C GLY A 110 -13.54 7.41 -9.43
N ASN A 111 -12.25 7.14 -9.60
CA ASN A 111 -11.17 7.98 -9.08
C ASN A 111 -10.92 9.20 -9.97
N LYS A 112 -11.77 10.21 -9.84
CA LYS A 112 -11.72 11.42 -10.68
C LYS A 112 -10.54 12.34 -10.37
N ASN A 113 -10.00 12.25 -9.15
CA ASN A 113 -8.98 13.18 -8.66
C ASN A 113 -7.55 12.74 -8.97
N LEU A 114 -7.29 11.45 -9.16
CA LEU A 114 -5.94 10.92 -9.37
C LEU A 114 -5.23 11.58 -10.56
N HIS A 115 -5.90 11.68 -11.69
CA HIS A 115 -5.37 12.32 -12.89
C HIS A 115 -4.98 13.79 -12.64
N LYS A 116 -5.80 14.54 -11.88
CA LYS A 116 -5.51 15.92 -11.49
C LYS A 116 -4.33 16.01 -10.53
N ARG A 117 -4.26 15.13 -9.55
CA ARG A 117 -3.18 15.05 -8.57
C ARG A 117 -1.84 14.79 -9.24
N MET A 118 -1.80 13.86 -10.18
CA MET A 118 -0.59 13.49 -10.92
C MET A 118 -0.13 14.59 -11.88
N ILE A 119 -1.02 15.12 -12.73
CA ILE A 119 -0.63 16.03 -13.82
C ILE A 119 -0.59 17.49 -13.37
N LYS A 120 -1.62 17.97 -12.66
CA LYS A 120 -1.73 19.38 -12.29
C LYS A 120 -1.00 19.70 -11.00
N ASN A 121 -1.27 18.92 -9.96
CA ASN A 121 -0.72 19.18 -8.63
C ASN A 121 0.70 18.66 -8.47
N LYS A 122 1.12 17.70 -9.31
CA LYS A 122 2.44 17.04 -9.23
C LYS A 122 2.73 16.51 -7.81
N GLU A 123 1.72 15.92 -7.17
CA GLU A 123 1.84 15.41 -5.80
C GLU A 123 2.81 14.22 -5.70
N PHE A 124 2.94 13.47 -6.78
CA PHE A 124 3.84 12.32 -6.90
C PHE A 124 4.29 12.17 -8.35
N THR A 125 5.41 11.49 -8.54
CA THR A 125 5.94 11.16 -9.87
C THR A 125 5.19 9.98 -10.47
N PRO A 126 4.90 9.97 -11.78
CA PRO A 126 4.12 8.91 -12.41
C PRO A 126 4.66 7.50 -12.16
N HIS A 127 5.98 7.30 -12.23
CA HIS A 127 6.61 6.00 -12.03
C HIS A 127 6.42 5.43 -10.60
N MET A 128 6.11 6.28 -9.60
CA MET A 128 5.83 5.83 -8.24
C MET A 128 4.42 5.27 -8.06
N LEU A 129 3.51 5.52 -9.01
CA LEU A 129 2.11 5.13 -8.88
C LEU A 129 1.91 3.62 -8.67
N PRO A 130 2.62 2.70 -9.35
CA PRO A 130 2.50 1.27 -9.14
C PRO A 130 2.90 0.80 -7.73
N TYR A 131 3.74 1.57 -7.04
CA TYR A 131 4.21 1.27 -5.68
C TYR A 131 3.34 1.89 -4.59
N MET A 132 2.42 2.77 -4.97
CA MET A 132 1.56 3.45 -4.00
C MET A 132 0.52 2.50 -3.42
N GLN A 133 0.27 2.62 -2.13
CA GLN A 133 -0.80 1.87 -1.47
C GLN A 133 -2.19 2.37 -1.91
N CYS A 134 -3.17 1.49 -1.93
CA CYS A 134 -4.52 1.78 -2.42
C CYS A 134 -5.17 3.01 -1.76
N HIS A 135 -4.90 3.25 -0.48
CA HIS A 135 -5.43 4.41 0.23
C HIS A 135 -4.76 5.73 -0.19
N ASN A 136 -3.52 5.70 -0.69
CA ASN A 136 -2.85 6.87 -1.24
C ASN A 136 -3.30 7.16 -2.67
N ILE A 137 -3.64 6.11 -3.43
CA ILE A 137 -4.18 6.24 -4.80
C ILE A 137 -5.58 6.85 -4.76
N PHE A 138 -6.46 6.39 -3.86
CA PHE A 138 -7.84 6.86 -3.75
C PHE A 138 -8.23 7.16 -2.29
N PRO A 139 -7.71 8.27 -1.70
CA PRO A 139 -7.92 8.60 -0.29
C PRO A 139 -9.39 8.77 0.09
N GLU A 140 -10.21 9.35 -0.78
CA GLU A 140 -11.62 9.64 -0.47
C GLU A 140 -12.40 8.35 -0.16
N ARG A 141 -12.15 7.29 -0.92
CA ARG A 141 -12.81 5.99 -0.72
C ARG A 141 -12.33 5.26 0.53
N TRP A 142 -11.05 5.43 0.89
CA TRP A 142 -10.42 4.70 1.97
C TRP A 142 -10.51 5.40 3.33
N LYS A 143 -10.81 6.70 3.36
CA LYS A 143 -10.84 7.50 4.58
C LYS A 143 -11.70 6.87 5.68
N ASP A 144 -12.96 6.59 5.38
CA ASP A 144 -13.90 6.04 6.37
C ASP A 144 -13.49 4.65 6.86
N ILE A 145 -12.93 3.84 5.95
CA ILE A 145 -12.44 2.49 6.26
C ILE A 145 -11.24 2.57 7.21
N ILE A 146 -10.30 3.45 6.93
CA ILE A 146 -9.11 3.67 7.75
C ILE A 146 -9.50 4.20 9.14
N GLU A 147 -10.37 5.21 9.20
CA GLU A 147 -10.85 5.75 10.47
C GLU A 147 -11.57 4.69 11.31
N LYS A 148 -12.41 3.89 10.69
CA LYS A 148 -13.11 2.78 11.37
C LYS A 148 -12.12 1.75 11.91
N ASN A 149 -11.11 1.39 11.13
CA ASN A 149 -10.08 0.45 11.58
C ASN A 149 -9.22 1.03 12.69
N GLN A 150 -8.85 2.32 12.61
CA GLN A 150 -8.11 3.00 13.67
C GLN A 150 -8.90 3.06 14.97
N ARG A 151 -10.21 3.35 14.92
CA ARG A 151 -11.09 3.34 16.10
C ARG A 151 -11.16 1.94 16.73
N ARG A 152 -11.26 0.89 15.89
CA ARG A 152 -11.25 -0.50 16.35
C ARG A 152 -9.91 -0.87 16.98
N PHE A 153 -8.82 -0.50 16.36
CA PHE A 153 -7.47 -0.74 16.85
C PHE A 153 -7.26 -0.05 18.19
N LYS A 154 -7.62 1.24 18.31
CA LYS A 154 -7.57 1.98 19.57
C LYS A 154 -8.41 1.32 20.65
N ALA A 155 -9.64 0.92 20.34
CA ALA A 155 -10.50 0.25 21.31
C ALA A 155 -9.95 -1.10 21.78
N ALA A 156 -9.23 -1.82 20.92
CA ALA A 156 -8.66 -3.13 21.24
C ALA A 156 -7.33 -3.06 22.00
N TYR A 157 -6.48 -2.10 21.64
CA TYR A 157 -5.09 -2.07 22.11
C TYR A 157 -4.74 -0.87 23.00
N GLU A 158 -5.52 0.22 22.98
CA GLU A 158 -5.34 1.27 23.98
C GLU A 158 -5.76 0.70 25.32
N ILE A 159 -4.78 0.61 26.21
CA ILE A 159 -5.04 0.34 27.61
C ILE A 159 -5.92 1.49 28.09
N LYS A 160 -7.21 1.22 28.33
CA LYS A 160 -8.04 2.19 29.04
C LYS A 160 -7.26 2.53 30.29
N LEU A 161 -6.97 3.81 30.49
CA LEU A 161 -6.45 4.30 31.76
C LEU A 161 -7.51 3.99 32.82
N VAL A 162 -7.49 2.74 33.26
CA VAL A 162 -8.35 2.29 34.35
C VAL A 162 -7.85 3.01 35.58
N ALA A 163 -8.76 3.52 36.38
CA ALA A 163 -8.43 4.22 37.59
C ALA A 163 -7.34 3.46 38.36
N MET A 164 -6.18 4.07 38.50
CA MET A 164 -5.10 3.50 39.31
C MET A 164 -5.34 3.83 40.76
N SER A 165 -5.28 2.84 41.62
CA SER A 165 -5.32 3.03 43.06
C SER A 165 -3.93 2.79 43.62
N ASP A 166 -3.41 3.80 44.29
CA ASP A 166 -2.21 3.68 45.11
C ASP A 166 -2.47 3.05 46.48
N MET A 167 -3.75 2.89 46.84
CA MET A 167 -4.16 2.29 48.10
C MET A 167 -4.11 0.76 48.11
N ILE A 168 -4.20 0.15 46.95
CA ILE A 168 -4.20 -1.31 46.77
C ILE A 168 -2.79 -1.81 46.50
N THR A 169 -2.31 -2.69 47.36
CA THR A 169 -0.98 -3.29 47.21
C THR A 169 -1.07 -4.67 46.56
N CYS A 170 -0.24 -4.92 45.52
CA CYS A 170 -0.18 -6.21 44.90
C CYS A 170 0.35 -7.28 45.87
N THR A 171 -0.34 -8.40 45.99
CA THR A 171 0.07 -9.50 46.91
C THR A 171 1.33 -10.22 46.44
N ARG A 172 1.74 -10.08 45.14
CA ARG A 172 2.90 -10.74 44.57
C ARG A 172 4.16 -9.89 44.61
N CYS A 173 4.13 -8.67 44.08
CA CYS A 173 5.31 -7.80 43.97
C CYS A 173 5.32 -6.65 44.94
N LYS A 174 4.31 -6.53 45.82
CA LYS A 174 4.15 -5.45 46.80
C LYS A 174 4.09 -4.04 46.18
N GLY A 175 4.00 -3.93 44.88
CA GLY A 175 3.86 -2.65 44.17
C GLY A 175 2.45 -2.05 44.36
N LYS A 176 2.36 -0.71 44.37
CA LYS A 176 1.13 0.06 44.58
C LYS A 176 0.45 0.52 43.28
N LYS A 177 0.97 0.13 42.12
CA LYS A 177 0.37 0.46 40.80
C LYS A 177 -0.61 -0.64 40.38
N VAL A 178 -1.84 -0.56 40.91
CA VAL A 178 -2.91 -1.53 40.64
C VAL A 178 -4.07 -0.83 39.96
N SER A 179 -4.47 -1.32 38.82
CA SER A 179 -5.73 -0.93 38.17
C SER A 179 -6.86 -1.82 38.65
N TYR A 180 -8.04 -1.23 38.85
CA TYR A 180 -9.23 -1.99 39.23
C TYR A 180 -10.44 -1.55 38.41
N TYR A 181 -11.40 -2.45 38.28
CA TYR A 181 -12.74 -2.17 37.80
C TYR A 181 -13.76 -3.01 38.53
N GLU A 182 -14.95 -2.45 38.69
CA GLU A 182 -16.08 -3.12 39.33
C GLU A 182 -16.96 -3.78 38.27
N LEU A 183 -17.39 -5.00 38.54
CA LEU A 183 -18.36 -5.70 37.72
C LEU A 183 -19.35 -6.43 38.61
N GLN A 184 -20.64 -6.23 38.38
CA GLN A 184 -21.67 -7.01 39.03
C GLN A 184 -21.71 -8.41 38.37
N THR A 185 -21.17 -9.40 39.10
CA THR A 185 -21.10 -10.80 38.63
C THR A 185 -22.09 -11.69 39.35
N ARG A 186 -22.80 -11.14 40.38
CA ARG A 186 -23.79 -11.83 41.19
C ARG A 186 -25.13 -11.12 41.12
N SER A 187 -26.06 -11.50 41.99
CA SER A 187 -27.38 -10.89 42.07
C SER A 187 -27.29 -9.38 42.39
N GLY A 188 -28.29 -8.58 41.97
CA GLY A 188 -28.25 -7.14 42.06
C GLY A 188 -28.29 -6.58 43.52
N ASP A 189 -28.56 -7.43 44.48
CA ASP A 189 -28.59 -7.16 45.93
C ASP A 189 -27.25 -7.48 46.62
N GLU A 190 -26.30 -8.09 45.91
CA GLU A 190 -24.94 -8.36 46.41
C GLU A 190 -23.95 -7.27 46.01
N ALA A 191 -22.85 -7.14 46.75
CA ALA A 191 -21.79 -6.21 46.43
C ALA A 191 -21.11 -6.55 45.10
N SER A 192 -20.73 -5.55 44.32
CA SER A 192 -20.00 -5.72 43.08
C SER A 192 -18.62 -6.34 43.31
N THR A 193 -18.18 -7.19 42.40
CA THR A 193 -16.86 -7.81 42.46
C THR A 193 -15.80 -6.88 41.85
N LEU A 194 -14.75 -6.62 42.61
CA LEU A 194 -13.59 -5.84 42.19
C LEU A 194 -12.58 -6.76 41.45
N PHE A 195 -12.31 -6.45 40.22
CA PHE A 195 -11.25 -7.10 39.45
C PHE A 195 -10.02 -6.22 39.42
N MET A 196 -8.90 -6.76 39.86
CA MET A 196 -7.65 -6.03 40.03
C MET A 196 -6.56 -6.58 39.12
N ASN A 197 -5.75 -5.68 38.58
CA ASN A 197 -4.61 -6.02 37.74
C ASN A 197 -3.40 -5.19 38.14
N CYS A 198 -2.32 -5.85 38.53
CA CYS A 198 -1.06 -5.19 38.85
C CYS A 198 -0.33 -4.79 37.56
N LEU A 199 -0.07 -3.49 37.38
CA LEU A 199 0.63 -2.97 36.19
C LEU A 199 2.14 -3.22 36.23
N ILE A 200 2.70 -3.65 37.38
CA ILE A 200 4.13 -3.93 37.50
C ILE A 200 4.44 -5.39 37.17
N CYS A 201 3.68 -6.34 37.71
CA CYS A 201 3.98 -7.78 37.51
C CYS A 201 2.92 -8.55 36.74
N GLY A 202 1.87 -7.88 36.25
CA GLY A 202 0.78 -8.49 35.44
C GLY A 202 -0.14 -9.44 36.23
N LYS A 203 -0.01 -9.55 37.57
CA LYS A 203 -0.89 -10.41 38.39
C LYS A 203 -2.31 -9.85 38.39
N LYS A 204 -3.28 -10.74 38.09
CA LYS A 204 -4.73 -10.44 38.16
C LYS A 204 -5.34 -11.21 39.32
N TRP A 205 -6.25 -10.55 40.08
CA TRP A 205 -7.02 -11.18 41.16
C TRP A 205 -8.37 -10.46 41.31
N LYS A 206 -9.28 -11.06 42.04
CA LYS A 206 -10.60 -10.51 42.36
C LYS A 206 -10.79 -10.43 43.88
N GLN A 207 -11.60 -9.49 44.30
CA GLN A 207 -12.03 -9.33 45.70
C GLN A 207 -13.51 -9.03 45.76
#